data_50e7ba81cfbbf6a64607f0ca51b3eced
#
_entry.id   50e7ba81cfbbf6a64607f0ca51b3eced
#
_cell.length_a   1.000
_cell.length_b   1.000
_cell.length_c   1.000
_cell.angle_alpha   90.00
_cell.angle_beta   90.00
_cell.angle_gamma   90.00
#
_symmetry.space_group_name_H-M   'P 1'
#
loop_
_entity.id
_entity.type
_entity.pdbx_description
1 polymer ?
#
loop_
_entity_poly.entity_id
_entity_poly.type
_entity_poly.pdbx_seq_one_letter_code
_entity_poly.pdbx_strand_id
1 'polypeptide(L)'
;MGLTELLSNMSEGEKLALVVGAGVAFLGMGLGYKYLWKPEKLVSVGVVSKLLIHPLKSAKAVSVGVAECQNLGLKSGELRDRHWLVVTEDGHMVTGRQQPRLVLVSMTNDGTHAVLNGPNMEELRFPMKQPENKVMDCRVFGEDIQGRDCGDKVSRWLTDYLGDEKTYHMVHFEPQMRARFPAKSMSVFPKKEEVAYPDVGAVMLLSEASVEDLSTKSDNKLTVERFRPNIVISDCGPYDEDSWEEIQIGSVRLQRVISCGRCIFTTVDPETGVITRKEPLETLKRYRQCKPSEKHLYQSSPLFGQLLSVKKTGIMQVGDVVYKISR
;
A
#
# COMPACT_ATOMS: atom_id res chain seq x y z
N MET A 1 -43.73 35.87 17.15
CA MET A 1 -44.90 35.08 16.73
C MET A 1 -44.52 33.61 16.84
N GLY A 2 -45.08 32.91 17.82
CA GLY A 2 -44.73 31.49 18.07
C GLY A 2 -45.50 30.54 17.15
N LEU A 3 -45.00 29.33 16.98
CA LEU A 3 -45.57 28.26 16.12
C LEU A 3 -47.07 28.01 16.46
N THR A 4 -47.44 28.16 17.70
CA THR A 4 -48.83 28.07 18.22
C THR A 4 -49.75 29.17 17.72
N GLU A 5 -49.23 30.37 17.53
CA GLU A 5 -49.99 31.53 17.05
C GLU A 5 -50.22 31.44 15.52
N LEU A 6 -49.26 30.88 14.79
CA LEU A 6 -49.40 30.59 13.37
C LEU A 6 -50.46 29.50 13.10
N LEU A 7 -50.47 28.42 13.88
CA LEU A 7 -51.43 27.33 13.77
C LEU A 7 -52.85 27.70 14.17
N SER A 8 -53.03 28.68 15.09
CA SER A 8 -54.35 29.11 15.50
C SER A 8 -55.06 29.97 14.45
N ASN A 9 -54.33 30.64 13.56
CA ASN A 9 -54.82 31.50 12.53
C ASN A 9 -55.09 30.80 11.18
N MET A 10 -54.77 29.50 11.08
CA MET A 10 -55.01 28.72 9.87
C MET A 10 -56.42 28.12 9.86
N SER A 11 -57.04 28.12 8.67
CA SER A 11 -58.28 27.40 8.42
C SER A 11 -58.11 25.87 8.55
N GLU A 12 -59.20 25.16 8.79
CA GLU A 12 -59.19 23.70 8.93
C GLU A 12 -58.62 23.02 7.66
N GLY A 13 -58.82 23.58 6.47
CA GLY A 13 -58.26 23.12 5.21
C GLY A 13 -56.77 23.30 5.11
N GLU A 14 -56.23 24.41 5.63
CA GLU A 14 -54.75 24.66 5.66
C GLU A 14 -54.04 23.77 6.69
N LYS A 15 -54.68 23.54 7.82
CA LYS A 15 -54.15 22.58 8.82
C LYS A 15 -54.10 21.16 8.26
N LEU A 16 -55.17 20.74 7.57
CA LEU A 16 -55.20 19.42 6.92
C LEU A 16 -54.14 19.29 5.85
N ALA A 17 -53.95 20.32 4.98
CA ALA A 17 -52.93 20.35 3.96
C ALA A 17 -51.51 20.25 4.58
N LEU A 18 -51.25 20.91 5.71
CA LEU A 18 -49.99 20.90 6.40
C LEU A 18 -49.69 19.51 7.01
N VAL A 19 -50.69 18.86 7.58
CA VAL A 19 -50.56 17.49 8.15
C VAL A 19 -50.35 16.46 7.04
N VAL A 20 -51.08 16.56 5.94
CA VAL A 20 -50.94 15.67 4.77
C VAL A 20 -49.56 15.91 4.10
N GLY A 21 -49.16 17.17 3.93
CA GLY A 21 -47.84 17.52 3.37
C GLY A 21 -46.69 17.02 4.22
N ALA A 22 -46.77 17.19 5.55
CA ALA A 22 -45.79 16.65 6.48
C ALA A 22 -45.74 15.12 6.45
N GLY A 23 -46.91 14.46 6.44
CA GLY A 23 -47.01 12.99 6.34
C GLY A 23 -46.37 12.43 5.06
N VAL A 24 -46.63 13.07 3.91
CA VAL A 24 -46.03 12.68 2.64
C VAL A 24 -44.52 12.91 2.64
N ALA A 25 -44.03 14.02 3.24
CA ALA A 25 -42.61 14.29 3.35
C ALA A 25 -41.89 13.26 4.28
N PHE A 26 -42.52 12.90 5.41
CA PHE A 26 -41.99 11.86 6.30
C PHE A 26 -42.01 10.46 5.67
N LEU A 27 -43.05 10.10 4.94
CA LEU A 27 -43.11 8.86 4.17
C LEU A 27 -42.05 8.83 3.02
N GLY A 28 -41.90 9.95 2.29
CA GLY A 28 -40.90 10.12 1.26
C GLY A 28 -39.46 10.02 1.81
N MET A 29 -39.19 10.66 2.96
CA MET A 29 -37.89 10.55 3.65
C MET A 29 -37.65 9.14 4.20
N GLY A 30 -38.66 8.48 4.78
CA GLY A 30 -38.55 7.11 5.29
C GLY A 30 -38.35 6.08 4.20
N LEU A 31 -39.01 6.21 3.06
CA LEU A 31 -38.81 5.37 1.87
C LEU A 31 -37.46 5.67 1.20
N GLY A 32 -37.07 6.95 1.08
CA GLY A 32 -35.78 7.35 0.57
C GLY A 32 -34.62 6.81 1.43
N TYR A 33 -34.75 6.90 2.76
CA TYR A 33 -33.77 6.36 3.70
C TYR A 33 -33.65 4.82 3.58
N LYS A 34 -34.75 4.10 3.44
CA LYS A 34 -34.75 2.63 3.20
C LYS A 34 -34.17 2.22 1.85
N TYR A 35 -34.34 3.05 0.82
CA TYR A 35 -33.77 2.81 -0.51
C TYR A 35 -32.29 3.20 -0.63
N LEU A 36 -31.84 4.20 0.14
CA LEU A 36 -30.48 4.71 0.08
C LEU A 36 -29.52 3.93 1.01
N TRP A 37 -30.03 3.24 2.03
CA TRP A 37 -29.20 2.51 2.97
C TRP A 37 -29.40 1.00 2.83
N LYS A 38 -28.71 0.42 1.84
CA LYS A 38 -28.55 -1.03 1.81
C LYS A 38 -27.59 -1.38 2.95
N PRO A 39 -27.95 -2.29 3.87
CA PRO A 39 -27.03 -2.74 4.91
C PRO A 39 -25.80 -3.39 4.26
N GLU A 40 -24.62 -3.00 4.71
CA GLU A 40 -23.37 -3.63 4.28
C GLU A 40 -23.42 -5.13 4.62
N LYS A 41 -23.13 -5.96 3.63
CA LYS A 41 -23.01 -7.40 3.81
C LYS A 41 -21.55 -7.77 3.77
N LEU A 42 -21.07 -8.39 4.83
CA LEU A 42 -19.72 -8.97 4.91
C LEU A 42 -19.75 -10.40 4.37
N VAL A 43 -18.95 -10.67 3.34
CA VAL A 43 -18.82 -12.01 2.74
C VAL A 43 -17.37 -12.44 2.93
N SER A 44 -17.13 -13.55 3.63
CA SER A 44 -15.79 -14.12 3.78
C SER A 44 -15.26 -14.54 2.42
N VAL A 45 -14.02 -14.10 2.10
CA VAL A 45 -13.38 -14.34 0.80
C VAL A 45 -11.96 -14.88 0.91
N GLY A 46 -11.47 -15.13 2.12
CA GLY A 46 -10.14 -15.68 2.36
C GLY A 46 -9.64 -15.38 3.77
N VAL A 47 -8.39 -15.71 4.01
CA VAL A 47 -7.71 -15.54 5.30
C VAL A 47 -6.34 -14.89 5.06
N VAL A 48 -5.91 -14.00 5.96
CA VAL A 48 -4.57 -13.42 5.92
C VAL A 48 -3.53 -14.51 6.22
N SER A 49 -2.75 -14.91 5.23
CA SER A 49 -1.70 -15.93 5.39
C SER A 49 -0.34 -15.33 5.76
N LYS A 50 -0.03 -14.10 5.27
CA LYS A 50 1.20 -13.38 5.63
C LYS A 50 0.94 -11.88 5.72
N LEU A 51 1.67 -11.24 6.64
CA LEU A 51 1.83 -9.79 6.70
C LEU A 51 3.30 -9.44 6.51
N LEU A 52 3.59 -8.60 5.52
CA LEU A 52 4.95 -8.26 5.11
C LEU A 52 5.15 -6.75 5.18
N ILE A 53 6.19 -6.35 5.89
CA ILE A 53 6.66 -4.96 5.95
C ILE A 53 7.98 -4.89 5.21
N HIS A 54 8.13 -3.91 4.33
CA HIS A 54 9.37 -3.63 3.61
C HIS A 54 9.96 -2.31 4.13
N PRO A 55 10.68 -2.28 5.26
CA PRO A 55 11.10 -1.03 5.87
C PRO A 55 11.92 -0.17 4.91
N LEU A 56 12.95 -0.75 4.32
CA LEU A 56 13.78 -0.12 3.30
C LEU A 56 13.24 -0.42 1.90
N LYS A 57 13.02 0.64 1.11
CA LYS A 57 12.58 0.51 -0.29
C LYS A 57 13.54 -0.39 -1.07
N SER A 58 12.99 -1.33 -1.82
CA SER A 58 13.70 -2.35 -2.61
C SER A 58 14.41 -3.45 -1.81
N ALA A 59 14.52 -3.35 -0.50
CA ALA A 59 15.16 -4.34 0.37
C ALA A 59 14.21 -5.50 0.75
N LYS A 60 14.70 -6.47 1.48
CA LYS A 60 13.98 -7.67 1.92
C LYS A 60 12.76 -7.32 2.80
N ALA A 61 11.72 -8.12 2.72
CA ALA A 61 10.56 -8.00 3.61
C ALA A 61 10.87 -8.54 5.00
N VAL A 62 10.20 -7.97 6.00
CA VAL A 62 10.07 -8.54 7.34
C VAL A 62 8.67 -9.14 7.46
N SER A 63 8.59 -10.44 7.73
CA SER A 63 7.33 -11.11 8.03
C SER A 63 6.94 -10.88 9.48
N VAL A 64 5.69 -10.49 9.71
CA VAL A 64 5.17 -10.18 11.05
C VAL A 64 3.85 -10.91 11.29
N GLY A 65 3.61 -11.33 12.54
CA GLY A 65 2.34 -11.96 12.91
C GLY A 65 1.20 -10.96 13.07
N VAL A 66 1.54 -9.72 13.48
CA VAL A 66 0.58 -8.63 13.71
C VAL A 66 1.13 -7.34 13.11
N ALA A 67 0.26 -6.56 12.48
CA ALA A 67 0.58 -5.25 11.94
C ALA A 67 -0.50 -4.23 12.26
N GLU A 68 -0.08 -3.01 12.56
CA GLU A 68 -0.93 -1.83 12.60
C GLU A 68 -1.04 -1.24 11.19
N CYS A 69 -2.24 -1.12 10.65
CA CYS A 69 -2.49 -0.46 9.38
C CYS A 69 -2.76 1.03 9.63
N GLN A 70 -1.86 1.85 9.17
CA GLN A 70 -1.91 3.32 9.23
C GLN A 70 -2.12 3.91 7.84
N ASN A 71 -2.41 5.22 7.75
CA ASN A 71 -2.62 5.88 6.46
C ASN A 71 -1.41 5.78 5.51
N LEU A 72 -0.20 5.73 6.05
CA LEU A 72 1.05 5.62 5.28
C LEU A 72 1.52 4.16 5.07
N GLY A 73 0.69 3.15 5.37
CA GLY A 73 1.01 1.74 5.20
C GLY A 73 1.08 0.95 6.50
N LEU A 74 1.63 -0.25 6.44
CA LEU A 74 1.74 -1.14 7.59
C LEU A 74 2.92 -0.76 8.51
N LYS A 75 2.71 -0.99 9.81
CA LYS A 75 3.69 -0.81 10.87
C LYS A 75 3.70 -2.02 11.80
N SER A 76 4.88 -2.43 12.28
CA SER A 76 5.04 -3.38 13.38
C SER A 76 6.19 -2.93 14.27
N GLY A 77 5.90 -2.67 15.55
CA GLY A 77 6.84 -1.99 16.43
C GLY A 77 7.25 -0.63 15.86
N GLU A 78 8.54 -0.38 15.71
CA GLU A 78 9.05 0.86 15.11
C GLU A 78 9.27 0.76 13.59
N LEU A 79 9.18 -0.44 13.00
CA LEU A 79 9.31 -0.62 11.56
C LEU A 79 8.04 -0.18 10.84
N ARG A 80 8.20 0.72 9.86
CA ARG A 80 7.14 1.22 8.98
C ARG A 80 7.44 0.85 7.54
N ASP A 81 6.43 0.47 6.80
CA ASP A 81 6.58 0.06 5.41
C ASP A 81 7.13 1.20 4.54
N ARG A 82 8.26 0.96 3.89
CA ARG A 82 8.94 1.88 2.93
C ARG A 82 9.14 3.29 3.49
N HIS A 83 9.57 3.38 4.77
CA HIS A 83 9.96 4.64 5.39
C HIS A 83 11.47 4.91 5.30
N TRP A 84 12.25 3.97 4.80
CA TRP A 84 13.66 4.16 4.46
C TRP A 84 13.90 4.02 2.96
N LEU A 85 14.83 4.82 2.47
CA LEU A 85 15.18 4.92 1.05
C LEU A 85 16.68 5.05 0.89
N VAL A 86 17.26 4.31 -0.06
CA VAL A 86 18.62 4.57 -0.53
C VAL A 86 18.58 5.67 -1.58
N VAL A 87 19.47 6.65 -1.44
CA VAL A 87 19.63 7.75 -2.40
C VAL A 87 21.10 7.91 -2.76
N THR A 88 21.38 8.52 -3.89
CA THR A 88 22.69 9.02 -4.28
C THR A 88 23.01 10.31 -3.50
N GLU A 89 24.24 10.78 -3.57
CA GLU A 89 24.70 12.00 -2.90
C GLU A 89 23.88 13.25 -3.27
N ASP A 90 23.36 13.31 -4.50
CA ASP A 90 22.47 14.36 -5.00
C ASP A 90 20.98 14.13 -4.70
N GLY A 91 20.64 13.16 -3.84
CA GLY A 91 19.28 12.89 -3.36
C GLY A 91 18.40 12.09 -4.31
N HIS A 92 18.88 11.58 -5.43
CA HIS A 92 18.08 10.75 -6.32
C HIS A 92 17.88 9.36 -5.76
N MET A 93 16.64 8.84 -5.82
CA MET A 93 16.32 7.50 -5.34
C MET A 93 17.10 6.40 -6.07
N VAL A 94 17.55 5.42 -5.30
CA VAL A 94 18.14 4.18 -5.79
C VAL A 94 17.17 3.02 -5.52
N THR A 95 16.89 2.24 -6.54
CA THR A 95 15.93 1.12 -6.45
C THR A 95 16.58 -0.18 -6.90
N GLY A 96 15.95 -1.32 -6.58
CA GLY A 96 16.37 -2.62 -7.07
C GLY A 96 16.30 -2.79 -8.60
N ARG A 97 15.79 -1.80 -9.35
CA ARG A 97 15.91 -1.76 -10.81
C ARG A 97 17.30 -1.33 -11.26
N GLN A 98 17.97 -0.48 -10.48
CA GLN A 98 19.32 0.01 -10.71
C GLN A 98 20.35 -0.85 -9.97
N GLN A 99 20.02 -1.19 -8.71
CA GLN A 99 20.86 -1.99 -7.81
C GLN A 99 20.09 -3.24 -7.33
N PRO A 100 20.03 -4.31 -8.14
CA PRO A 100 19.22 -5.50 -7.82
C PRO A 100 19.62 -6.16 -6.49
N ARG A 101 20.87 -6.07 -6.08
CA ARG A 101 21.38 -6.62 -4.82
C ARG A 101 20.72 -6.02 -3.58
N LEU A 102 20.01 -4.88 -3.70
CA LEU A 102 19.23 -4.32 -2.59
C LEU A 102 18.17 -5.29 -2.05
N VAL A 103 17.64 -6.22 -2.88
CA VAL A 103 16.65 -7.21 -2.41
C VAL A 103 17.21 -8.17 -1.37
N LEU A 104 18.53 -8.29 -1.27
CA LEU A 104 19.21 -9.17 -0.30
C LEU A 104 19.46 -8.46 1.04
N VAL A 105 19.36 -7.13 1.08
CA VAL A 105 19.54 -6.38 2.34
C VAL A 105 18.32 -6.58 3.22
N SER A 106 18.52 -7.03 4.44
CA SER A 106 17.48 -7.06 5.47
C SER A 106 17.62 -5.87 6.42
N MET A 107 16.48 -5.36 6.88
CA MET A 107 16.42 -4.33 7.90
C MET A 107 15.42 -4.74 8.97
N THR A 108 15.92 -4.96 10.17
CA THR A 108 15.14 -5.30 11.37
C THR A 108 15.33 -4.23 12.45
N ASN A 109 14.71 -4.39 13.61
CA ASN A 109 14.97 -3.54 14.77
C ASN A 109 15.00 -4.35 16.06
N ASP A 110 15.64 -3.80 17.08
CA ASP A 110 15.68 -4.32 18.45
C ASP A 110 14.94 -3.41 19.46
N GLY A 111 14.08 -2.53 18.97
CA GLY A 111 13.31 -1.55 19.73
C GLY A 111 13.85 -0.12 19.61
N THR A 112 15.15 0.09 19.75
CA THR A 112 15.79 1.41 19.72
C THR A 112 16.70 1.62 18.51
N HIS A 113 17.27 0.54 17.98
CA HIS A 113 18.18 0.55 16.84
C HIS A 113 17.59 -0.21 15.66
N ALA A 114 17.83 0.32 14.49
CA ALA A 114 17.72 -0.46 13.26
C ALA A 114 18.97 -1.30 13.05
N VAL A 115 18.78 -2.47 12.46
CA VAL A 115 19.82 -3.44 12.20
C VAL A 115 19.82 -3.75 10.70
N LEU A 116 20.88 -3.37 9.99
CA LEU A 116 21.11 -3.73 8.60
C LEU A 116 21.98 -4.97 8.50
N ASN A 117 21.59 -5.87 7.61
CA ASN A 117 22.37 -7.05 7.29
C ASN A 117 22.33 -7.31 5.78
N GLY A 118 23.41 -7.82 5.22
CA GLY A 118 23.55 -8.14 3.81
C GLY A 118 24.63 -9.19 3.56
N PRO A 119 24.60 -9.91 2.43
CA PRO A 119 25.60 -10.90 2.11
C PRO A 119 27.03 -10.33 2.14
N ASN A 120 27.94 -11.03 2.85
CA ASN A 120 29.35 -10.67 3.01
C ASN A 120 29.61 -9.31 3.66
N MET A 121 28.65 -8.79 4.44
CA MET A 121 28.79 -7.57 5.22
C MET A 121 28.68 -7.89 6.70
N GLU A 122 29.41 -7.14 7.51
CA GLU A 122 29.15 -7.12 8.95
C GLU A 122 27.82 -6.44 9.25
N GLU A 123 27.11 -6.97 10.26
CA GLU A 123 25.87 -6.38 10.73
C GLU A 123 26.11 -4.95 11.21
N LEU A 124 25.30 -4.01 10.75
CA LEU A 124 25.35 -2.62 11.18
C LEU A 124 24.14 -2.26 12.03
N ARG A 125 24.39 -1.83 13.27
CA ARG A 125 23.38 -1.27 14.17
C ARG A 125 23.51 0.25 14.21
N PHE A 126 22.37 0.96 14.07
CA PHE A 126 22.33 2.41 14.16
C PHE A 126 21.01 2.87 14.80
N PRO A 127 20.99 4.04 15.50
CA PRO A 127 19.78 4.54 16.14
C PRO A 127 18.67 4.81 15.13
N MET A 128 17.43 4.40 15.43
CA MET A 128 16.29 4.64 14.56
C MET A 128 15.90 6.12 14.49
N LYS A 129 16.14 6.87 15.57
CA LYS A 129 15.91 8.31 15.66
C LYS A 129 17.26 9.04 15.73
N GLN A 130 17.49 9.92 14.79
CA GLN A 130 18.74 10.71 14.69
C GLN A 130 18.40 12.18 14.43
N PRO A 131 17.77 12.89 15.38
CA PRO A 131 17.22 14.22 15.16
C PRO A 131 18.29 15.27 14.77
N GLU A 132 19.53 15.05 15.16
CA GLU A 132 20.66 15.96 14.87
C GLU A 132 21.20 15.81 13.44
N ASN A 133 20.85 14.71 12.75
CA ASN A 133 21.30 14.51 11.38
C ASN A 133 20.55 15.45 10.42
N LYS A 134 21.19 15.82 9.33
CA LYS A 134 20.62 16.71 8.32
C LYS A 134 19.37 16.10 7.68
N VAL A 135 18.40 16.94 7.32
CA VAL A 135 17.31 16.59 6.42
C VAL A 135 17.81 16.80 4.99
N MET A 136 17.64 15.79 4.16
CA MET A 136 17.98 15.82 2.74
C MET A 136 16.72 15.99 1.90
N ASP A 137 16.78 16.83 0.88
CA ASP A 137 15.80 16.85 -0.18
C ASP A 137 16.09 15.70 -1.14
N CYS A 138 15.08 14.88 -1.39
CA CYS A 138 15.19 13.69 -2.20
C CYS A 138 14.23 13.75 -3.38
N ARG A 139 14.57 13.03 -4.47
CA ARG A 139 13.74 12.95 -5.66
C ARG A 139 13.29 11.53 -5.91
N VAL A 140 11.98 11.32 -5.82
CA VAL A 140 11.35 10.00 -5.97
C VAL A 140 10.30 10.06 -7.07
N PHE A 141 10.52 9.36 -8.19
CA PHE A 141 9.66 9.37 -9.38
C PHE A 141 9.30 10.79 -9.90
N GLY A 142 10.27 11.69 -9.85
CA GLY A 142 10.06 13.06 -10.32
C GLY A 142 9.40 14.00 -9.29
N GLU A 143 9.02 13.49 -8.11
CA GLU A 143 8.47 14.29 -7.01
C GLU A 143 9.54 14.55 -5.95
N ASP A 144 9.51 15.76 -5.38
CA ASP A 144 10.38 16.14 -4.27
C ASP A 144 9.78 15.66 -2.95
N ILE A 145 10.61 15.02 -2.14
CA ILE A 145 10.29 14.52 -0.81
C ILE A 145 11.50 14.70 0.09
N GLN A 146 11.30 14.67 1.38
CA GLN A 146 12.38 14.78 2.36
C GLN A 146 12.65 13.47 3.07
N GLY A 147 13.87 13.35 3.59
CA GLY A 147 14.28 12.27 4.47
C GLY A 147 15.43 12.69 5.36
N ARG A 148 15.46 12.20 6.59
CA ARG A 148 16.59 12.41 7.49
C ARG A 148 17.71 11.43 7.16
N ASP A 149 18.89 11.93 6.96
CA ASP A 149 20.09 11.11 6.74
C ASP A 149 20.34 10.19 7.93
N CYS A 150 20.57 8.92 7.66
CA CYS A 150 20.89 7.92 8.69
C CYS A 150 22.38 7.93 9.10
N GLY A 151 23.18 8.84 8.55
CA GLY A 151 24.55 9.12 8.95
C GLY A 151 25.63 8.32 8.24
N ASP A 152 26.89 8.77 8.43
CA ASP A 152 28.05 8.30 7.67
C ASP A 152 28.35 6.80 7.78
N LYS A 153 28.04 6.19 8.92
CA LYS A 153 28.26 4.73 9.10
C LYS A 153 27.35 3.94 8.16
N VAL A 154 26.08 4.37 8.04
CA VAL A 154 25.10 3.73 7.15
C VAL A 154 25.47 4.01 5.69
N SER A 155 25.88 5.22 5.37
CA SER A 155 26.34 5.61 4.03
C SER A 155 27.53 4.74 3.58
N ARG A 156 28.57 4.61 4.41
CA ARG A 156 29.72 3.74 4.12
C ARG A 156 29.32 2.28 3.93
N TRP A 157 28.51 1.74 4.84
CA TRP A 157 28.05 0.36 4.74
C TRP A 157 27.31 0.08 3.41
N LEU A 158 26.43 0.99 2.98
CA LEU A 158 25.71 0.86 1.71
C LEU A 158 26.62 1.01 0.50
N THR A 159 27.55 1.95 0.55
CA THR A 159 28.53 2.19 -0.52
C THR A 159 29.44 0.97 -0.71
N ASP A 160 29.95 0.40 0.38
CA ASP A 160 30.77 -0.82 0.37
C ASP A 160 29.96 -2.02 -0.14
N TYR A 161 28.70 -2.15 0.35
CA TYR A 161 27.82 -3.26 -0.07
C TYR A 161 27.48 -3.21 -1.56
N LEU A 162 27.13 -2.04 -2.10
CA LEU A 162 26.75 -1.91 -3.50
C LEU A 162 27.95 -1.94 -4.44
N GLY A 163 29.12 -1.44 -3.98
CA GLY A 163 30.42 -1.69 -4.61
C GLY A 163 30.60 -1.07 -5.99
N ASP A 164 29.95 0.06 -6.27
CA ASP A 164 30.20 0.88 -7.45
C ASP A 164 30.91 2.20 -7.06
N GLU A 165 31.21 3.04 -8.03
CA GLU A 165 31.96 4.31 -7.82
C GLU A 165 31.12 5.42 -7.13
N LYS A 166 29.87 5.13 -6.78
CA LYS A 166 28.93 6.13 -6.22
C LYS A 166 28.89 6.07 -4.71
N THR A 167 28.73 7.23 -4.10
CA THR A 167 28.38 7.34 -2.68
C THR A 167 26.87 7.21 -2.52
N TYR A 168 26.46 6.38 -1.57
CA TYR A 168 25.07 6.15 -1.23
C TYR A 168 24.76 6.63 0.17
N HIS A 169 23.57 7.22 0.33
CA HIS A 169 22.99 7.56 1.62
C HIS A 169 21.73 6.76 1.86
N MET A 170 21.37 6.57 3.12
CA MET A 170 20.04 6.11 3.49
C MET A 170 19.32 7.23 4.21
N VAL A 171 18.08 7.48 3.81
CA VAL A 171 17.25 8.50 4.43
C VAL A 171 16.01 7.87 5.05
N HIS A 172 15.57 8.44 6.18
CA HIS A 172 14.38 8.04 6.93
C HIS A 172 13.30 9.11 6.80
N PHE A 173 12.10 8.70 6.39
CA PHE A 173 10.92 9.56 6.36
C PHE A 173 10.30 9.67 7.76
N GLU A 174 10.19 10.87 8.28
CA GLU A 174 9.57 11.17 9.57
C GLU A 174 8.17 11.78 9.38
N PRO A 175 7.22 11.57 10.32
CA PRO A 175 5.81 11.98 10.14
C PRO A 175 5.59 13.48 9.85
N GLN A 176 6.49 14.37 10.29
CA GLN A 176 6.43 15.82 10.07
C GLN A 176 6.97 16.25 8.71
N MET A 177 7.58 15.32 7.96
CA MET A 177 8.14 15.63 6.64
C MET A 177 7.04 15.68 5.58
N ARG A 178 7.30 16.40 4.49
CA ARG A 178 6.39 16.49 3.36
C ARG A 178 6.29 15.15 2.66
N ALA A 179 5.12 14.52 2.72
CA ALA A 179 4.81 13.28 2.03
C ALA A 179 4.57 13.50 0.52
N ARG A 180 4.58 12.43 -0.25
CA ARG A 180 4.16 12.41 -1.65
C ARG A 180 2.67 12.12 -1.77
N PHE A 181 2.06 12.59 -2.86
CA PHE A 181 0.65 12.38 -3.15
C PHE A 181 0.50 11.49 -4.39
N PRO A 182 0.08 10.23 -4.27
CA PRO A 182 -0.12 9.34 -5.42
C PRO A 182 -1.01 9.92 -6.52
N ALA A 183 -2.00 10.73 -6.14
CA ALA A 183 -2.91 11.39 -7.07
C ALA A 183 -2.22 12.31 -8.08
N LYS A 184 -0.98 12.77 -7.83
CA LYS A 184 -0.20 13.58 -8.79
C LYS A 184 0.27 12.76 -9.99
N SER A 185 0.64 11.51 -9.76
CA SER A 185 1.09 10.58 -10.80
C SER A 185 -0.04 9.68 -11.33
N MET A 186 -1.04 9.38 -10.47
CA MET A 186 -2.20 8.54 -10.78
C MET A 186 -3.47 9.17 -10.19
N SER A 187 -4.22 9.88 -10.99
CA SER A 187 -5.44 10.64 -10.59
C SER A 187 -6.57 9.79 -10.00
N VAL A 188 -6.51 8.47 -10.13
CA VAL A 188 -7.48 7.52 -9.54
C VAL A 188 -7.35 7.40 -8.02
N PHE A 189 -6.20 7.78 -7.45
CA PHE A 189 -6.02 7.82 -6.00
C PHE A 189 -6.74 9.02 -5.37
N PRO A 190 -7.22 8.88 -4.12
CA PRO A 190 -7.77 10.01 -3.38
C PRO A 190 -6.76 11.17 -3.29
N LYS A 191 -7.24 12.41 -3.54
CA LYS A 191 -6.37 13.60 -3.58
C LYS A 191 -5.61 13.88 -2.27
N LYS A 192 -6.14 13.41 -1.13
CA LYS A 192 -5.53 13.59 0.19
C LYS A 192 -4.73 12.38 0.67
N GLU A 193 -4.63 11.33 -0.14
CA GLU A 193 -3.83 10.17 0.21
C GLU A 193 -2.35 10.51 0.12
N GLU A 194 -1.61 10.13 1.14
CA GLU A 194 -0.19 10.38 1.26
C GLU A 194 0.59 9.07 1.29
N VAL A 195 1.82 9.10 0.77
CA VAL A 195 2.79 8.01 0.87
C VAL A 195 4.18 8.56 1.16
N ALA A 196 4.98 7.78 1.87
CA ALA A 196 6.41 8.02 2.03
C ALA A 196 7.16 7.62 0.75
N TYR A 197 7.88 6.51 0.77
CA TYR A 197 8.67 6.02 -0.36
C TYR A 197 8.06 4.85 -1.16
N PRO A 198 6.83 4.31 -0.92
CA PRO A 198 6.20 3.39 -1.87
C PRO A 198 6.19 3.94 -3.29
N ASP A 199 6.10 3.09 -4.31
CA ASP A 199 6.02 3.56 -5.70
C ASP A 199 4.75 4.39 -5.93
N VAL A 200 3.60 3.85 -5.53
CA VAL A 200 2.30 4.51 -5.66
C VAL A 200 1.46 4.36 -4.38
N GLY A 201 0.79 3.23 -4.16
CA GLY A 201 -0.13 3.04 -3.04
C GLY A 201 0.57 2.60 -1.74
N ALA A 202 -0.07 2.88 -0.60
CA ALA A 202 0.46 2.57 0.72
C ALA A 202 0.38 1.07 1.06
N VAL A 203 -0.61 0.34 0.53
CA VAL A 203 -0.84 -1.08 0.80
C VAL A 203 -1.02 -1.85 -0.50
N MET A 204 -0.32 -2.96 -0.63
CA MET A 204 -0.45 -3.90 -1.75
C MET A 204 -0.89 -5.27 -1.24
N LEU A 205 -1.95 -5.82 -1.86
CA LEU A 205 -2.53 -7.12 -1.54
C LEU A 205 -2.34 -8.09 -2.71
N LEU A 206 -2.10 -9.36 -2.40
CA LEU A 206 -1.92 -10.45 -3.36
C LEU A 206 -2.38 -11.75 -2.74
N SER A 207 -2.97 -12.67 -3.54
CA SER A 207 -3.31 -14.02 -3.09
C SER A 207 -2.21 -15.04 -3.39
N GLU A 208 -2.09 -16.06 -2.55
CA GLU A 208 -1.18 -17.19 -2.78
C GLU A 208 -1.60 -17.98 -4.04
N ALA A 209 -2.90 -18.15 -4.23
CA ALA A 209 -3.46 -18.86 -5.39
C ALA A 209 -3.09 -18.16 -6.71
N SER A 210 -3.07 -16.81 -6.75
CA SER A 210 -2.62 -16.07 -7.93
C SER A 210 -1.15 -16.30 -8.24
N VAL A 211 -0.28 -16.36 -7.20
CA VAL A 211 1.15 -16.65 -7.38
C VAL A 211 1.36 -18.08 -7.84
N GLU A 212 0.62 -19.03 -7.30
CA GLU A 212 0.68 -20.43 -7.71
C GLU A 212 0.25 -20.60 -9.17
N ASP A 213 -0.88 -20.02 -9.57
CA ASP A 213 -1.35 -20.05 -10.97
C ASP A 213 -0.31 -19.44 -11.92
N LEU A 214 0.27 -18.29 -11.57
CA LEU A 214 1.34 -17.69 -12.37
C LEU A 214 2.59 -18.58 -12.42
N SER A 215 2.93 -19.24 -11.31
CA SER A 215 4.08 -20.15 -11.22
C SER A 215 3.94 -21.35 -12.14
N THR A 216 2.72 -21.90 -12.31
CA THR A 216 2.46 -23.00 -13.26
C THR A 216 2.63 -22.61 -14.73
N LYS A 217 2.59 -21.31 -15.02
CA LYS A 217 2.70 -20.75 -16.39
C LYS A 217 4.09 -20.18 -16.68
N SER A 218 4.94 -20.10 -15.66
CA SER A 218 6.30 -19.57 -15.73
C SER A 218 7.31 -20.71 -15.70
N ASP A 219 8.46 -20.54 -16.35
CA ASP A 219 9.54 -21.53 -16.35
C ASP A 219 10.19 -21.71 -14.95
N ASN A 220 9.94 -20.78 -14.03
CA ASN A 220 10.54 -20.77 -12.70
C ASN A 220 9.48 -20.83 -11.61
N LYS A 221 9.77 -21.51 -10.51
CA LYS A 221 8.95 -21.43 -9.30
C LYS A 221 9.01 -20.01 -8.75
N LEU A 222 7.83 -19.40 -8.60
CA LEU A 222 7.69 -18.03 -8.11
C LEU A 222 7.32 -18.01 -6.63
N THR A 223 7.83 -17.02 -5.93
CA THR A 223 7.46 -16.75 -4.52
C THR A 223 6.72 -15.43 -4.40
N VAL A 224 5.92 -15.30 -3.35
CA VAL A 224 5.14 -14.09 -3.04
C VAL A 224 6.05 -12.87 -2.86
N GLU A 225 7.21 -13.08 -2.25
CA GLU A 225 8.19 -12.03 -1.92
C GLU A 225 8.69 -11.28 -3.16
N ARG A 226 8.71 -11.93 -4.32
CA ARG A 226 9.07 -11.33 -5.62
C ARG A 226 8.14 -10.16 -6.00
N PHE A 227 6.87 -10.25 -5.60
CA PHE A 227 5.85 -9.23 -5.91
C PHE A 227 5.69 -8.18 -4.83
N ARG A 228 6.33 -8.38 -3.66
CA ARG A 228 6.45 -7.41 -2.58
C ARG A 228 5.10 -6.92 -2.02
N PRO A 229 4.14 -7.82 -1.76
CA PRO A 229 2.88 -7.43 -1.13
C PRO A 229 3.08 -7.05 0.33
N ASN A 230 2.10 -6.35 0.89
CA ASN A 230 1.97 -6.12 2.32
C ASN A 230 1.06 -7.15 2.97
N ILE A 231 -0.01 -7.55 2.27
CA ILE A 231 -1.02 -8.50 2.73
C ILE A 231 -1.06 -9.65 1.73
N VAL A 232 -0.91 -10.87 2.22
CA VAL A 232 -1.05 -12.09 1.43
C VAL A 232 -2.26 -12.84 1.93
N ILE A 233 -3.11 -13.30 1.00
CA ILE A 233 -4.36 -13.99 1.30
C ILE A 233 -4.29 -15.44 0.81
N SER A 234 -4.75 -16.37 1.65
CA SER A 234 -5.05 -17.76 1.31
C SER A 234 -6.56 -18.01 1.27
N ASP A 235 -6.93 -19.25 0.99
CA ASP A 235 -8.31 -19.73 0.98
C ASP A 235 -9.25 -18.98 0.02
N CYS A 236 -8.70 -18.55 -1.12
CA CYS A 236 -9.44 -17.96 -2.23
C CYS A 236 -8.93 -18.49 -3.56
N GLY A 237 -9.69 -18.28 -4.63
CA GLY A 237 -9.29 -18.66 -5.99
C GLY A 237 -8.23 -17.70 -6.57
N PRO A 238 -7.52 -18.13 -7.63
CA PRO A 238 -6.56 -17.26 -8.32
C PRO A 238 -7.28 -16.05 -8.93
N TYR A 239 -6.74 -14.86 -8.67
CA TYR A 239 -7.24 -13.55 -9.11
C TYR A 239 -8.57 -13.11 -8.52
N ASP A 240 -9.11 -13.79 -7.51
CA ASP A 240 -10.34 -13.39 -6.82
C ASP A 240 -10.21 -11.97 -6.25
N GLU A 241 -9.02 -11.60 -5.79
CA GLU A 241 -8.67 -10.27 -5.30
C GLU A 241 -8.88 -9.14 -6.31
N ASP A 242 -8.94 -9.44 -7.60
CA ASP A 242 -9.22 -8.46 -8.66
C ASP A 242 -10.64 -7.89 -8.56
N SER A 243 -11.55 -8.66 -7.95
CA SER A 243 -12.99 -8.33 -7.81
C SER A 243 -13.37 -7.68 -6.48
N TRP A 244 -12.43 -7.53 -5.54
CA TRP A 244 -12.73 -7.03 -4.19
C TRP A 244 -12.61 -5.51 -4.13
N GLU A 245 -13.73 -4.81 -4.28
CA GLU A 245 -13.75 -3.34 -4.29
C GLU A 245 -13.46 -2.73 -2.91
N GLU A 246 -14.02 -3.30 -1.85
CA GLU A 246 -13.77 -2.90 -0.47
C GLU A 246 -13.69 -4.16 0.40
N ILE A 247 -12.67 -4.21 1.27
CA ILE A 247 -12.45 -5.33 2.19
C ILE A 247 -12.31 -4.86 3.63
N GLN A 248 -12.65 -5.76 4.54
CA GLN A 248 -12.41 -5.61 5.97
C GLN A 248 -11.58 -6.78 6.49
N ILE A 249 -10.53 -6.48 7.27
CA ILE A 249 -9.65 -7.43 7.95
C ILE A 249 -9.53 -6.95 9.39
N GLY A 250 -10.01 -7.75 10.34
CA GLY A 250 -10.11 -7.28 11.73
C GLY A 250 -10.89 -5.97 11.82
N SER A 251 -10.27 -4.93 12.39
CA SER A 251 -10.85 -3.57 12.46
C SER A 251 -10.52 -2.67 11.28
N VAL A 252 -9.64 -3.10 10.38
CA VAL A 252 -9.14 -2.33 9.23
C VAL A 252 -10.12 -2.42 8.07
N ARG A 253 -10.36 -1.27 7.38
CA ARG A 253 -11.06 -1.25 6.08
C ARG A 253 -10.15 -0.69 5.00
N LEU A 254 -10.11 -1.38 3.89
CA LEU A 254 -9.28 -1.06 2.73
C LEU A 254 -10.15 -0.98 1.48
N GLN A 255 -9.93 0.07 0.69
CA GLN A 255 -10.59 0.28 -0.60
C GLN A 255 -9.63 -0.04 -1.72
N ARG A 256 -10.01 -0.92 -2.64
CA ARG A 256 -9.27 -1.12 -3.88
C ARG A 256 -9.29 0.17 -4.70
N VAL A 257 -8.11 0.60 -5.14
CA VAL A 257 -7.96 1.77 -6.00
C VAL A 257 -7.68 1.31 -7.42
N ILE A 258 -6.69 0.44 -7.59
CA ILE A 258 -6.18 0.06 -8.90
C ILE A 258 -5.43 -1.27 -8.81
N SER A 259 -5.41 -2.05 -9.88
CA SER A 259 -4.51 -3.21 -9.97
C SER A 259 -3.05 -2.76 -10.01
N CYS A 260 -2.15 -3.54 -9.44
CA CYS A 260 -0.73 -3.19 -9.42
C CYS A 260 -0.09 -3.51 -10.78
N GLY A 261 0.31 -2.48 -11.53
CA GLY A 261 1.09 -2.61 -12.75
C GLY A 261 2.51 -3.13 -12.43
N ARG A 262 2.94 -4.18 -13.13
CA ARG A 262 4.24 -4.80 -12.88
C ARG A 262 5.31 -4.32 -13.85
N CYS A 263 6.50 -4.14 -13.31
CA CYS A 263 7.67 -3.68 -14.05
C CYS A 263 8.82 -4.70 -13.95
N ILE A 264 9.93 -4.38 -14.59
CA ILE A 264 11.14 -5.20 -14.63
C ILE A 264 11.67 -5.62 -13.24
N PHE A 265 11.31 -4.91 -12.16
CA PHE A 265 11.74 -5.28 -10.81
C PHE A 265 11.22 -6.66 -10.39
N THR A 266 10.08 -7.12 -10.90
CA THR A 266 9.60 -8.48 -10.64
C THR A 266 10.50 -9.58 -11.21
N THR A 267 11.41 -9.23 -12.11
CA THR A 267 12.40 -10.18 -12.69
C THR A 267 13.68 -10.28 -11.88
N VAL A 268 13.80 -9.52 -10.77
CA VAL A 268 14.88 -9.69 -9.80
C VAL A 268 14.56 -10.88 -8.92
N ASP A 269 15.48 -11.81 -8.82
CA ASP A 269 15.36 -12.94 -7.93
C ASP A 269 15.60 -12.48 -6.49
N PRO A 270 14.63 -12.69 -5.54
CA PRO A 270 14.73 -12.19 -4.17
C PRO A 270 15.79 -12.91 -3.32
N GLU A 271 16.27 -14.10 -3.74
CA GLU A 271 17.25 -14.88 -3.00
C GLU A 271 18.69 -14.66 -3.50
N THR A 272 18.84 -14.29 -4.78
CA THR A 272 20.17 -14.13 -5.40
C THR A 272 20.49 -12.70 -5.79
N GLY A 273 19.48 -11.82 -5.87
CA GLY A 273 19.64 -10.44 -6.33
C GLY A 273 19.93 -10.34 -7.84
N VAL A 274 19.78 -11.43 -8.61
CA VAL A 274 20.02 -11.45 -10.05
C VAL A 274 18.79 -10.98 -10.80
N ILE A 275 18.95 -10.04 -11.73
CA ILE A 275 17.89 -9.57 -12.61
C ILE A 275 17.95 -10.28 -13.96
N THR A 276 16.92 -11.05 -14.31
CA THR A 276 16.86 -11.80 -15.57
C THR A 276 16.28 -10.99 -16.73
N ARG A 277 15.50 -9.95 -16.44
CA ARG A 277 14.74 -9.10 -17.38
C ARG A 277 13.67 -9.85 -18.20
N LYS A 278 13.35 -11.08 -17.85
CA LYS A 278 12.40 -11.95 -18.55
C LYS A 278 11.23 -12.33 -17.63
N GLU A 279 11.34 -13.49 -16.99
CA GLU A 279 10.27 -14.01 -16.14
C GLU A 279 10.23 -13.37 -14.74
N PRO A 280 9.05 -13.22 -14.15
CA PRO A 280 7.70 -13.58 -14.64
C PRO A 280 7.03 -12.51 -15.52
N LEU A 281 7.73 -11.45 -15.89
CA LEU A 281 7.15 -10.28 -16.57
C LEU A 281 6.63 -10.64 -17.98
N GLU A 282 7.35 -11.47 -18.72
CA GLU A 282 6.94 -11.92 -20.06
C GLU A 282 5.70 -12.81 -20.00
N THR A 283 5.64 -13.71 -19.02
CA THR A 283 4.44 -14.52 -18.80
C THR A 283 3.25 -13.66 -18.41
N LEU A 284 3.40 -12.73 -17.48
CA LEU A 284 2.33 -11.79 -17.13
C LEU A 284 1.83 -10.97 -18.32
N LYS A 285 2.72 -10.52 -19.21
CA LYS A 285 2.35 -9.79 -20.43
C LYS A 285 1.48 -10.61 -21.39
N ARG A 286 1.54 -11.94 -21.35
CA ARG A 286 0.75 -12.80 -22.25
C ARG A 286 -0.74 -12.85 -21.86
N TYR A 287 -1.10 -12.77 -20.58
CA TYR A 287 -2.49 -12.98 -20.15
C TYR A 287 -3.00 -12.02 -19.07
N ARG A 288 -2.15 -11.14 -18.52
CA ARG A 288 -2.52 -10.18 -17.48
C ARG A 288 -2.45 -8.72 -17.97
N GLN A 289 -2.75 -8.47 -19.24
CA GLN A 289 -2.85 -7.12 -19.79
C GLN A 289 -4.10 -6.40 -19.30
N CYS A 290 -4.02 -5.08 -19.15
CA CYS A 290 -5.18 -4.25 -18.87
C CYS A 290 -6.12 -4.20 -20.06
N LYS A 291 -7.37 -3.83 -19.82
CA LYS A 291 -8.34 -3.56 -20.89
C LYS A 291 -7.86 -2.38 -21.74
N PRO A 292 -8.23 -2.32 -23.04
CA PRO A 292 -7.86 -1.19 -23.89
C PRO A 292 -8.25 0.18 -23.33
N SER A 293 -9.38 0.28 -22.63
CA SER A 293 -9.85 1.50 -21.96
C SER A 293 -8.97 1.97 -20.79
N GLU A 294 -8.17 1.08 -20.22
CA GLU A 294 -7.30 1.34 -19.07
C GLU A 294 -5.84 1.61 -19.44
N LYS A 295 -5.50 1.56 -20.75
CA LYS A 295 -4.12 1.78 -21.21
C LYS A 295 -3.52 3.11 -20.79
N HIS A 296 -4.33 4.14 -20.59
CA HIS A 296 -3.86 5.44 -20.11
C HIS A 296 -3.32 5.36 -18.66
N LEU A 297 -3.79 4.41 -17.85
CA LEU A 297 -3.34 4.20 -16.47
C LEU A 297 -2.10 3.28 -16.40
N TYR A 298 -2.10 2.22 -17.18
CA TYR A 298 -1.11 1.13 -17.04
C TYR A 298 -0.06 1.11 -18.15
N GLN A 299 -0.29 1.82 -19.26
CA GLN A 299 0.56 1.76 -20.46
C GLN A 299 0.69 0.30 -20.97
N SER A 300 1.90 -0.26 -20.92
CA SER A 300 2.20 -1.65 -21.29
C SER A 300 2.44 -2.57 -20.08
N SER A 301 2.22 -2.09 -18.86
CA SER A 301 2.45 -2.88 -17.66
C SER A 301 1.40 -3.97 -17.49
N PRO A 302 1.75 -5.23 -17.31
CA PRO A 302 0.80 -6.28 -16.95
C PRO A 302 0.37 -6.11 -15.48
N LEU A 303 -0.80 -6.65 -15.12
CA LEU A 303 -1.47 -6.42 -13.85
C LEU A 303 -1.35 -7.65 -12.95
N PHE A 304 -0.91 -7.45 -11.69
CA PHE A 304 -0.82 -8.54 -10.73
C PHE A 304 -0.87 -8.04 -9.29
N GLY A 305 -1.93 -8.39 -8.54
CA GLY A 305 -2.24 -7.89 -7.20
C GLY A 305 -2.90 -6.52 -7.21
N GLN A 306 -3.31 -6.03 -6.04
CA GLN A 306 -4.15 -4.85 -5.88
C GLN A 306 -3.51 -3.79 -5.00
N LEU A 307 -3.57 -2.54 -5.40
CA LEU A 307 -3.22 -1.38 -4.58
C LEU A 307 -4.46 -0.87 -3.87
N LEU A 308 -4.34 -0.69 -2.57
CA LEU A 308 -5.44 -0.36 -1.68
C LEU A 308 -5.17 0.94 -0.92
N SER A 309 -6.22 1.75 -0.76
CA SER A 309 -6.27 2.90 0.12
C SER A 309 -6.82 2.51 1.50
N VAL A 310 -6.30 3.11 2.54
CA VAL A 310 -6.76 2.88 3.92
C VAL A 310 -7.98 3.75 4.20
N LYS A 311 -9.15 3.13 4.39
CA LYS A 311 -10.40 3.80 4.78
C LYS A 311 -10.59 3.88 6.28
N LYS A 312 -10.13 2.86 6.99
CA LYS A 312 -10.14 2.80 8.44
C LYS A 312 -8.87 2.11 8.91
N THR A 313 -8.14 2.79 9.75
CA THR A 313 -6.94 2.28 10.41
C THR A 313 -7.30 1.26 11.50
N GLY A 314 -6.34 0.44 11.90
CA GLY A 314 -6.53 -0.55 12.95
C GLY A 314 -5.45 -1.60 12.96
N ILE A 315 -5.72 -2.71 13.62
CA ILE A 315 -4.82 -3.85 13.75
C ILE A 315 -5.35 -5.00 12.91
N MET A 316 -4.45 -5.72 12.25
CA MET A 316 -4.68 -6.97 11.58
C MET A 316 -3.61 -7.98 11.96
N GLN A 317 -3.95 -9.26 11.91
CA GLN A 317 -3.03 -10.35 12.24
C GLN A 317 -3.14 -11.49 11.23
N VAL A 318 -2.09 -12.29 11.14
CA VAL A 318 -2.12 -13.55 10.38
C VAL A 318 -3.21 -14.46 10.97
N GLY A 319 -4.05 -15.05 10.12
CA GLY A 319 -5.23 -15.83 10.50
C GLY A 319 -6.53 -15.02 10.51
N ASP A 320 -6.50 -13.69 10.42
CA ASP A 320 -7.72 -12.88 10.30
C ASP A 320 -8.49 -13.22 9.03
N VAL A 321 -9.82 -13.33 9.16
CA VAL A 321 -10.71 -13.52 8.01
C VAL A 321 -10.80 -12.23 7.21
N VAL A 322 -10.69 -12.36 5.91
CA VAL A 322 -10.90 -11.27 4.96
C VAL A 322 -12.36 -11.26 4.52
N TYR A 323 -13.04 -10.15 4.76
CA TYR A 323 -14.41 -9.96 4.32
C TYR A 323 -14.47 -8.96 3.16
N LYS A 324 -15.09 -9.36 2.06
CA LYS A 324 -15.53 -8.43 1.01
C LYS A 324 -16.80 -7.72 1.48
N ILE A 325 -16.83 -6.40 1.33
CA ILE A 325 -18.00 -5.57 1.63
C ILE A 325 -18.81 -5.43 0.36
N SER A 326 -20.08 -5.91 0.37
CA SER A 326 -21.05 -5.67 -0.70
C SER A 326 -22.20 -4.81 -0.20
N ARG A 327 -22.65 -3.89 -1.05
CA ARG A 327 -23.76 -2.97 -0.79
C ARG A 327 -24.91 -3.25 -1.74
#